data_47d1bbe72bc6063c2f1ca7dd40dc2471
#
_entry.id   47d1bbe72bc6063c2f1ca7dd40dc2471
#
_cell.length_a   1.000
_cell.length_b   1.000
_cell.length_c   1.000
_cell.angle_alpha   90.00
_cell.angle_beta   90.00
_cell.angle_gamma   90.00
#
_symmetry.space_group_name_H-M   'P 1'
#
loop_
_entity.id
_entity.type
_entity.pdbx_description
1 polymer ?
#
loop_
_entity_poly.entity_id
_entity_poly.type
_entity_poly.pdbx_seq_one_letter_code
_entity_poly.pdbx_strand_id
1 'polypeptide(L)'
;MKEHINIADYANKITEALPKGILLNTNGDKFNSMVIGWGALGTVWGVPAYTVYVRRSRYTKELLDKTGEFTISVPLDKPDPKISKVCGTLSGRSVDKVAEAGLTLEDAETIQTPGIREYPLTLECKVLYAQEQDLARIPEDIREKMYPQDVDGSHPLANRDAHTAYIGQIVDAYIIK
;
A
#
# COMPACT_ATOMS: atom_id res chain seq x y z
N MET A 1 8.63 0.89 -20.93
CA MET A 1 10.09 0.73 -20.63
C MET A 1 10.29 1.05 -19.15
N LYS A 2 11.16 0.32 -18.45
CA LYS A 2 11.47 0.57 -17.03
C LYS A 2 12.89 1.10 -16.89
N GLU A 3 13.08 2.05 -16.01
CA GLU A 3 14.38 2.57 -15.61
C GLU A 3 14.64 2.20 -14.15
N HIS A 4 15.56 1.25 -13.92
CA HIS A 4 15.94 0.84 -12.58
C HIS A 4 16.60 1.99 -11.83
N ILE A 5 16.30 2.11 -10.53
CA ILE A 5 16.74 3.21 -9.69
C ILE A 5 17.41 2.69 -8.41
N ASN A 6 18.29 3.53 -7.84
CA ASN A 6 18.67 3.36 -6.47
C ASN A 6 17.58 3.99 -5.58
N ILE A 7 16.91 3.18 -4.77
CA ILE A 7 15.79 3.62 -3.93
C ILE A 7 16.17 4.74 -2.95
N ALA A 8 17.44 4.80 -2.50
CA ALA A 8 17.90 5.83 -1.61
C ALA A 8 17.79 7.24 -2.21
N ASP A 9 17.95 7.37 -3.54
CA ASP A 9 17.87 8.65 -4.25
C ASP A 9 16.42 9.18 -4.35
N TYR A 10 15.44 8.31 -4.08
CA TYR A 10 14.01 8.62 -4.14
C TYR A 10 13.31 8.59 -2.77
N ALA A 11 14.06 8.37 -1.68
CA ALA A 11 13.49 8.23 -0.34
C ALA A 11 12.68 9.45 0.11
N ASN A 12 13.16 10.67 -0.17
CA ASN A 12 12.44 11.90 0.11
C ASN A 12 11.12 11.99 -0.67
N LYS A 13 11.12 11.63 -1.96
CA LYS A 13 9.92 11.66 -2.80
C LYS A 13 8.84 10.70 -2.28
N ILE A 14 9.25 9.50 -1.88
CA ILE A 14 8.34 8.49 -1.32
C ILE A 14 7.74 8.99 0.00
N THR A 15 8.57 9.54 0.90
CA THR A 15 8.11 10.04 2.20
C THR A 15 7.24 11.27 2.09
N GLU A 16 7.47 12.14 1.12
CA GLU A 16 6.60 13.30 0.83
C GLU A 16 5.27 12.92 0.19
N ALA A 17 5.24 11.87 -0.64
CA ALA A 17 4.03 11.39 -1.30
C ALA A 17 3.13 10.59 -0.37
N LEU A 18 3.70 9.82 0.56
CA LEU A 18 2.98 8.90 1.43
C LEU A 18 1.79 9.54 2.16
N PRO A 19 1.91 10.67 2.88
CA PRO A 19 0.77 11.29 3.56
C PRO A 19 -0.29 11.87 2.61
N LYS A 20 0.04 12.05 1.33
CA LYS A 20 -0.88 12.50 0.29
C LYS A 20 -1.63 11.34 -0.38
N GLY A 21 -1.20 10.11 -0.13
CA GLY A 21 -1.74 8.87 -0.68
C GLY A 21 -0.89 8.30 -1.81
N ILE A 22 -0.32 7.14 -1.55
CA ILE A 22 0.33 6.29 -2.55
C ILE A 22 -0.44 4.98 -2.66
N LEU A 23 -0.12 4.15 -3.65
CA LEU A 23 -0.86 2.91 -3.89
C LEU A 23 -0.09 1.70 -3.38
N LEU A 24 -0.79 0.87 -2.62
CA LEU A 24 -0.41 -0.50 -2.28
C LEU A 24 -1.17 -1.44 -3.21
N ASN A 25 -0.46 -2.17 -4.04
CA ASN A 25 -1.03 -3.10 -5.00
C ASN A 25 -0.76 -4.54 -4.58
N THR A 26 -1.73 -5.39 -4.80
CA THR A 26 -1.67 -6.83 -4.55
C THR A 26 -2.26 -7.57 -5.73
N ASN A 27 -1.80 -8.78 -5.98
CA ASN A 27 -2.31 -9.64 -7.05
C ASN A 27 -2.55 -11.05 -6.47
N GLY A 28 -3.69 -11.63 -6.78
CA GLY A 28 -4.07 -12.95 -6.34
C GLY A 28 -5.06 -13.54 -7.34
N ASP A 29 -6.30 -13.77 -6.94
CA ASP A 29 -7.36 -14.18 -7.88
C ASP A 29 -7.69 -13.04 -8.87
N LYS A 30 -7.44 -11.81 -8.46
CA LYS A 30 -7.47 -10.59 -9.28
C LYS A 30 -6.55 -9.53 -8.71
N PHE A 31 -6.15 -8.59 -9.55
CA PHE A 31 -5.42 -7.40 -9.11
C PHE A 31 -6.30 -6.52 -8.21
N ASN A 32 -5.68 -5.96 -7.17
CA ASN A 32 -6.32 -4.98 -6.31
C ASN A 32 -5.33 -3.90 -5.89
N SER A 33 -5.80 -2.67 -5.84
CA SER A 33 -5.03 -1.51 -5.38
C SER A 33 -5.77 -0.79 -4.27
N MET A 34 -5.06 -0.29 -3.28
CA MET A 34 -5.60 0.58 -2.24
C MET A 34 -4.69 1.76 -1.96
N VAL A 35 -5.29 2.90 -1.62
CA VAL A 35 -4.53 4.06 -1.14
C VAL A 35 -4.05 3.78 0.28
N ILE A 36 -2.78 4.05 0.52
CA ILE A 36 -2.18 4.07 1.86
C ILE A 36 -1.57 5.45 2.15
N GLY A 37 -1.67 5.88 3.40
CA GLY A 37 -1.04 7.10 3.92
C GLY A 37 -0.06 6.81 5.06
N TRP A 38 0.09 5.53 5.43
CA TRP A 38 0.99 5.06 6.48
C TRP A 38 1.94 4.02 5.93
N GLY A 39 3.20 4.10 6.32
CA GLY A 39 4.25 3.18 5.89
C GLY A 39 5.61 3.66 6.36
N ALA A 40 6.62 2.85 6.13
CA ALA A 40 8.00 3.20 6.42
C ALA A 40 8.95 2.59 5.39
N LEU A 41 9.82 3.42 4.83
CA LEU A 41 10.96 3.01 4.02
C LEU A 41 12.20 2.96 4.92
N GLY A 42 12.96 1.89 4.85
CA GLY A 42 14.18 1.76 5.66
C GLY A 42 14.93 0.47 5.39
N THR A 43 15.70 0.05 6.39
CA THR A 43 16.47 -1.19 6.37
C THR A 43 16.06 -2.07 7.55
N VAL A 44 15.71 -3.31 7.28
CA VAL A 44 15.35 -4.32 8.29
C VAL A 44 16.12 -5.60 7.97
N TRP A 45 16.76 -6.20 8.96
CA TRP A 45 17.62 -7.40 8.80
C TRP A 45 18.69 -7.25 7.71
N GLY A 46 19.23 -6.03 7.55
CA GLY A 46 20.29 -5.75 6.58
C GLY A 46 19.85 -5.64 5.13
N VAL A 47 18.54 -5.67 4.84
CA VAL A 47 18.00 -5.49 3.48
C VAL A 47 17.10 -4.26 3.39
N PRO A 48 17.03 -3.59 2.21
CA PRO A 48 16.08 -2.51 2.00
C PRO A 48 14.65 -3.05 2.14
N ALA A 49 13.82 -2.31 2.88
CA ALA A 49 12.48 -2.77 3.21
C ALA A 49 11.46 -1.62 3.16
N TYR A 50 10.22 -1.98 2.81
CA TYR A 50 9.05 -1.12 2.96
C TYR A 50 8.03 -1.78 3.87
N THR A 51 7.62 -1.07 4.92
CA THR A 51 6.58 -1.54 5.84
C THR A 51 5.26 -0.90 5.47
N VAL A 52 4.21 -1.72 5.32
CA VAL A 52 2.83 -1.27 5.08
C VAL A 52 1.93 -1.70 6.23
N TYR A 53 0.89 -0.90 6.50
CA TYR A 53 -0.11 -1.15 7.52
C TYR A 53 -1.48 -1.35 6.87
N VAL A 54 -2.06 -2.53 7.01
CA VAL A 54 -3.32 -2.90 6.37
C VAL A 54 -4.33 -3.36 7.42
N ARG A 55 -5.51 -2.72 7.47
CA ARG A 55 -6.59 -3.13 8.39
C ARG A 55 -7.06 -4.55 8.08
N ARG A 56 -7.42 -5.29 9.13
CA ARG A 56 -7.87 -6.70 9.03
C ARG A 56 -9.03 -6.89 8.06
N SER A 57 -9.97 -5.95 8.01
CA SER A 57 -11.16 -6.01 7.15
C SER A 57 -10.87 -5.74 5.66
N ARG A 58 -9.70 -5.26 5.30
CA ARG A 58 -9.39 -4.90 3.90
C ARG A 58 -9.15 -6.14 3.04
N TYR A 59 -9.70 -6.13 1.82
CA TYR A 59 -9.47 -7.18 0.83
C TYR A 59 -7.97 -7.37 0.51
N THR A 60 -7.21 -6.29 0.52
CA THR A 60 -5.75 -6.29 0.37
C THR A 60 -5.05 -7.22 1.38
N LYS A 61 -5.56 -7.31 2.63
CA LYS A 61 -5.00 -8.22 3.63
C LYS A 61 -5.12 -9.68 3.21
N GLU A 62 -6.29 -10.09 2.71
CA GLU A 62 -6.51 -11.46 2.24
C GLU A 62 -5.54 -11.83 1.11
N LEU A 63 -5.30 -10.89 0.19
CA LEU A 63 -4.37 -11.09 -0.91
C LEU A 63 -2.93 -11.14 -0.44
N LEU A 64 -2.52 -10.25 0.48
CA LEU A 64 -1.18 -10.26 1.07
C LEU A 64 -0.89 -11.57 1.82
N ASP A 65 -1.84 -12.04 2.62
CA ASP A 65 -1.71 -13.31 3.36
C ASP A 65 -1.59 -14.51 2.42
N LYS A 66 -2.23 -14.44 1.24
CA LYS A 66 -2.23 -15.50 0.23
C LYS A 66 -0.95 -15.52 -0.62
N THR A 67 -0.48 -14.35 -1.03
CA THR A 67 0.59 -14.24 -2.05
C THR A 67 1.95 -13.88 -1.47
N GLY A 68 1.99 -13.16 -0.34
CA GLY A 68 3.24 -12.67 0.23
C GLY A 68 3.98 -11.64 -0.62
N GLU A 69 3.29 -11.00 -1.58
CA GLU A 69 3.90 -10.06 -2.52
C GLU A 69 3.04 -8.81 -2.67
N PHE A 70 3.70 -7.67 -2.88
CA PHE A 70 3.04 -6.41 -3.19
C PHE A 70 3.94 -5.47 -3.97
N THR A 71 3.34 -4.51 -4.67
CA THR A 71 4.06 -3.34 -5.17
C THR A 71 3.57 -2.08 -4.47
N ILE A 72 4.50 -1.12 -4.32
CA ILE A 72 4.17 0.26 -3.97
C ILE A 72 4.31 1.08 -5.24
N SER A 73 3.25 1.78 -5.62
CA SER A 73 3.28 2.72 -6.75
C SER A 73 3.11 4.15 -6.25
N VAL A 74 4.08 4.99 -6.58
CA VAL A 74 4.20 6.37 -6.10
C VAL A 74 4.07 7.33 -7.26
N PRO A 75 3.22 8.36 -7.19
CA PRO A 75 3.13 9.37 -8.22
C PRO A 75 4.40 10.23 -8.22
N LEU A 76 4.91 10.56 -9.40
CA LEU A 76 6.04 11.49 -9.52
C LEU A 76 5.62 12.95 -9.31
N ASP A 77 4.35 13.24 -9.55
CA ASP A 77 3.73 14.54 -9.33
C ASP A 77 2.64 14.46 -8.25
N LYS A 78 1.48 15.05 -8.53
CA LYS A 78 0.33 14.99 -7.60
C LYS A 78 -0.45 13.68 -7.81
N PRO A 79 -1.01 13.10 -6.73
CA PRO A 79 -1.93 11.99 -6.86
C PRO A 79 -3.12 12.34 -7.75
N ASP A 80 -3.52 11.41 -8.63
CA ASP A 80 -4.72 11.55 -9.44
C ASP A 80 -5.98 11.46 -8.55
N PRO A 81 -6.90 12.44 -8.59
CA PRO A 81 -8.08 12.45 -7.75
C PRO A 81 -9.04 11.27 -8.01
N LYS A 82 -9.18 10.81 -9.28
CA LYS A 82 -10.04 9.68 -9.64
C LYS A 82 -9.46 8.38 -9.09
N ILE A 83 -8.16 8.15 -9.30
CA ILE A 83 -7.45 6.98 -8.78
C ILE A 83 -7.53 6.96 -7.25
N SER A 84 -7.25 8.09 -6.61
CA SER A 84 -7.31 8.24 -5.15
C SER A 84 -8.72 7.95 -4.61
N LYS A 85 -9.77 8.43 -5.28
CA LYS A 85 -11.16 8.16 -4.90
C LYS A 85 -11.49 6.67 -5.04
N VAL A 86 -11.27 6.09 -6.20
CA VAL A 86 -11.62 4.68 -6.47
C VAL A 86 -10.82 3.73 -5.59
N CYS A 87 -9.49 3.87 -5.57
CA CYS A 87 -8.62 2.98 -4.79
C CYS A 87 -8.73 3.20 -3.28
N GLY A 88 -9.09 4.41 -2.83
CA GLY A 88 -9.19 4.75 -1.41
C GLY A 88 -10.55 4.42 -0.79
N THR A 89 -11.66 4.43 -1.55
CA THR A 89 -13.00 4.31 -0.97
C THR A 89 -13.76 3.05 -1.37
N LEU A 90 -13.48 2.47 -2.54
CA LEU A 90 -14.20 1.30 -3.02
C LEU A 90 -13.53 -0.01 -2.57
N SER A 91 -14.34 -1.06 -2.41
CA SER A 91 -13.82 -2.40 -2.06
C SER A 91 -13.48 -3.19 -3.32
N GLY A 92 -12.25 -3.71 -3.40
CA GLY A 92 -11.85 -4.62 -4.46
C GLY A 92 -12.60 -5.96 -4.47
N ARG A 93 -13.35 -6.30 -3.41
CA ARG A 93 -14.24 -7.47 -3.43
C ARG A 93 -15.38 -7.31 -4.42
N SER A 94 -15.93 -6.11 -4.53
CA SER A 94 -17.15 -5.82 -5.31
C SER A 94 -16.90 -5.01 -6.58
N VAL A 95 -15.72 -4.40 -6.73
CA VAL A 95 -15.40 -3.50 -7.84
C VAL A 95 -14.11 -3.91 -8.52
N ASP A 96 -14.09 -3.89 -9.84
CA ASP A 96 -12.86 -3.93 -10.63
C ASP A 96 -12.24 -2.53 -10.64
N LYS A 97 -11.25 -2.34 -9.78
CA LYS A 97 -10.59 -1.03 -9.65
C LYS A 97 -9.73 -0.66 -10.84
N VAL A 98 -9.26 -1.64 -11.62
CA VAL A 98 -8.49 -1.37 -12.85
C VAL A 98 -9.39 -0.67 -13.85
N ALA A 99 -10.55 -1.25 -14.14
CA ALA A 99 -11.52 -0.67 -15.06
C ALA A 99 -12.09 0.66 -14.54
N GLU A 100 -12.50 0.70 -13.27
CA GLU A 100 -13.18 1.85 -12.67
C GLU A 100 -12.27 3.07 -12.56
N ALA A 101 -11.01 2.89 -12.15
CA ALA A 101 -10.04 3.99 -12.06
C ALA A 101 -9.36 4.29 -13.41
N GLY A 102 -9.38 3.35 -14.35
CA GLY A 102 -8.66 3.44 -15.62
C GLY A 102 -7.16 3.22 -15.45
N LEU A 103 -6.79 2.22 -14.63
CA LEU A 103 -5.38 1.91 -14.38
C LEU A 103 -4.76 1.14 -15.54
N THR A 104 -3.52 1.47 -15.85
CA THR A 104 -2.69 0.72 -16.79
C THR A 104 -1.65 -0.09 -16.00
N LEU A 105 -1.85 -1.40 -15.97
CA LEU A 105 -0.92 -2.30 -15.28
C LEU A 105 0.36 -2.49 -16.08
N GLU A 106 1.48 -2.57 -15.38
CA GLU A 106 2.79 -2.90 -15.93
C GLU A 106 3.35 -4.11 -15.20
N ASP A 107 3.63 -5.19 -15.93
CA ASP A 107 4.14 -6.43 -15.35
C ASP A 107 5.39 -6.18 -14.49
N ALA A 108 5.50 -6.87 -13.38
CA ALA A 108 6.67 -6.79 -12.50
C ALA A 108 7.88 -7.52 -13.12
N GLU A 109 9.08 -7.25 -12.59
CA GLU A 109 10.33 -7.91 -13.03
C GLU A 109 10.64 -9.16 -12.20
N THR A 110 10.36 -9.10 -10.87
CA THR A 110 10.83 -10.12 -9.92
C THR A 110 9.71 -10.80 -9.13
N ILE A 111 8.49 -10.27 -9.20
CA ILE A 111 7.30 -10.78 -8.51
C ILE A 111 6.12 -10.90 -9.47
N GLN A 112 4.95 -11.35 -8.99
CA GLN A 112 3.75 -11.49 -9.82
C GLN A 112 2.81 -10.27 -9.72
N THR A 113 3.04 -9.37 -8.77
CA THR A 113 2.18 -8.20 -8.56
C THR A 113 2.64 -7.04 -9.43
N PRO A 114 1.83 -6.59 -10.41
CA PRO A 114 2.23 -5.51 -11.32
C PRO A 114 2.31 -4.15 -10.64
N GLY A 115 3.05 -3.24 -11.26
CA GLY A 115 3.00 -1.80 -10.99
C GLY A 115 1.87 -1.10 -11.75
N ILE A 116 1.77 0.22 -11.59
CA ILE A 116 0.76 1.08 -12.23
C ILE A 116 1.46 2.23 -12.95
N ARG A 117 1.18 2.41 -14.25
CA ARG A 117 1.82 3.45 -15.07
C ARG A 117 1.51 4.87 -14.62
N GLU A 118 0.29 5.12 -14.14
CA GLU A 118 -0.15 6.42 -13.65
C GLU A 118 0.59 6.85 -12.37
N TYR A 119 1.17 5.86 -11.63
CA TYR A 119 2.01 6.07 -10.45
C TYR A 119 3.35 5.37 -10.66
N PRO A 120 4.23 5.95 -11.50
CA PRO A 120 5.28 5.20 -12.19
C PRO A 120 6.47 4.79 -11.32
N LEU A 121 6.73 5.44 -10.18
CA LEU A 121 7.77 5.01 -9.26
C LEU A 121 7.29 3.76 -8.52
N THR A 122 7.85 2.61 -8.87
CA THR A 122 7.41 1.30 -8.40
C THR A 122 8.48 0.63 -7.54
N LEU A 123 8.05 0.09 -6.39
CA LEU A 123 8.85 -0.80 -5.54
C LEU A 123 8.20 -2.18 -5.57
N GLU A 124 8.95 -3.22 -5.94
CA GLU A 124 8.54 -4.62 -5.84
C GLU A 124 8.96 -5.18 -4.49
N CYS A 125 8.02 -5.76 -3.76
CA CYS A 125 8.26 -6.20 -2.40
C CYS A 125 7.81 -7.64 -2.15
N LYS A 126 8.66 -8.41 -1.42
CA LYS A 126 8.32 -9.73 -0.88
C LYS A 126 8.18 -9.64 0.64
N VAL A 127 7.07 -10.11 1.17
CA VAL A 127 6.80 -10.08 2.61
C VAL A 127 7.79 -11.00 3.34
N LEU A 128 8.53 -10.43 4.28
CA LEU A 128 9.42 -11.17 5.18
C LEU A 128 8.78 -11.47 6.53
N TYR A 129 7.89 -10.57 6.97
CA TYR A 129 7.26 -10.67 8.29
C TYR A 129 5.93 -9.93 8.32
N ALA A 130 4.97 -10.48 9.04
CA ALA A 130 3.69 -9.85 9.29
C ALA A 130 3.32 -9.97 10.77
N GLN A 131 2.81 -8.88 11.36
CA GLN A 131 2.36 -8.86 12.75
C GLN A 131 1.13 -7.97 12.90
N GLU A 132 0.10 -8.49 13.56
CA GLU A 132 -1.05 -7.69 13.98
C GLU A 132 -0.64 -6.71 15.08
N GLN A 133 -1.12 -5.47 14.97
CA GLN A 133 -0.93 -4.47 16.02
C GLN A 133 -1.76 -4.82 17.25
N ASP A 134 -1.11 -4.77 18.42
CA ASP A 134 -1.77 -4.82 19.70
C ASP A 134 -2.22 -3.40 20.09
N LEU A 135 -3.51 -3.12 19.97
CA LEU A 135 -4.08 -1.80 20.26
C LEU A 135 -3.87 -1.38 21.72
N ALA A 136 -3.73 -2.33 22.66
CA ALA A 136 -3.49 -2.03 24.07
C ALA A 136 -2.09 -1.42 24.32
N ARG A 137 -1.16 -1.59 23.38
CA ARG A 137 0.18 -1.03 23.45
C ARG A 137 0.33 0.34 22.76
N ILE A 138 -0.74 0.81 22.11
CA ILE A 138 -0.77 2.13 21.47
C ILE A 138 -1.17 3.17 22.52
N PRO A 139 -0.49 4.33 22.60
CA PRO A 139 -0.88 5.42 23.49
C PRO A 139 -2.38 5.75 23.34
N GLU A 140 -3.02 6.05 24.47
CA GLU A 140 -4.48 6.21 24.53
C GLU A 140 -5.01 7.28 23.59
N ASP A 141 -4.36 8.44 23.55
CA ASP A 141 -4.71 9.56 22.68
C ASP A 141 -4.66 9.19 21.18
N ILE A 142 -3.66 8.41 20.78
CA ILE A 142 -3.54 7.90 19.41
C ILE A 142 -4.61 6.85 19.14
N ARG A 143 -4.82 5.92 20.08
CA ARG A 143 -5.80 4.84 19.96
C ARG A 143 -7.22 5.40 19.81
N GLU A 144 -7.61 6.35 20.65
CA GLU A 144 -8.93 6.99 20.58
C GLU A 144 -9.15 7.75 19.28
N LYS A 145 -8.12 8.44 18.80
CA LYS A 145 -8.17 9.19 17.55
C LYS A 145 -8.22 8.29 16.31
N MET A 146 -7.42 7.22 16.26
CA MET A 146 -7.21 6.42 15.03
C MET A 146 -8.00 5.11 15.00
N TYR A 147 -8.44 4.64 16.18
CA TYR A 147 -9.19 3.38 16.36
C TYR A 147 -10.41 3.58 17.26
N PRO A 148 -11.28 4.58 16.99
CA PRO A 148 -12.43 4.83 17.85
C PRO A 148 -13.36 3.62 17.90
N GLN A 149 -13.91 3.31 19.10
CA GLN A 149 -14.75 2.14 19.33
C GLN A 149 -16.24 2.52 19.42
N ASP A 150 -16.55 3.69 19.96
CA ASP A 150 -17.90 4.13 20.26
C ASP A 150 -18.35 5.27 19.33
N VAL A 151 -18.14 5.08 18.03
CA VAL A 151 -18.57 6.03 17.00
C VAL A 151 -19.65 5.43 16.11
N ASP A 152 -20.51 6.27 15.56
CA ASP A 152 -21.53 5.89 14.60
C ASP A 152 -20.91 5.25 13.35
N GLY A 153 -21.59 4.26 12.76
CA GLY A 153 -21.12 3.54 11.58
C GLY A 153 -20.91 4.42 10.34
N SER A 154 -21.50 5.61 10.29
CA SER A 154 -21.28 6.60 9.22
C SER A 154 -20.00 7.42 9.42
N HIS A 155 -19.37 7.36 10.60
CA HIS A 155 -18.13 8.08 10.86
C HIS A 155 -17.00 7.60 9.94
N PRO A 156 -16.17 8.49 9.36
CA PRO A 156 -15.08 8.11 8.45
C PRO A 156 -14.07 7.09 9.01
N LEU A 157 -13.92 7.04 10.35
CA LEU A 157 -13.04 6.13 11.07
C LEU A 157 -13.79 4.96 11.74
N ALA A 158 -15.05 4.72 11.37
CA ALA A 158 -15.88 3.66 11.96
C ALA A 158 -15.35 2.24 11.74
N ASN A 159 -14.41 2.06 10.81
CA ASN A 159 -13.67 0.81 10.63
C ASN A 159 -12.63 0.68 11.75
N ARG A 160 -13.01 0.08 12.84
CA ARG A 160 -12.32 0.09 14.16
C ARG A 160 -11.26 -1.00 14.32
N ASP A 161 -11.07 -1.81 13.31
CA ASP A 161 -10.13 -2.93 13.36
C ASP A 161 -8.66 -2.46 13.34
N ALA A 162 -7.82 -3.22 14.04
CA ALA A 162 -6.37 -3.01 14.05
C ALA A 162 -5.77 -3.22 12.65
N HIS A 163 -4.57 -2.70 12.45
CA HIS A 163 -3.76 -3.01 11.27
C HIS A 163 -2.88 -4.23 11.52
N THR A 164 -2.55 -4.92 10.44
CA THR A 164 -1.39 -5.80 10.36
C THR A 164 -0.26 -5.03 9.71
N ALA A 165 0.91 -5.02 10.33
CA ALA A 165 2.14 -4.52 9.73
C ALA A 165 2.76 -5.63 8.89
N TYR A 166 3.05 -5.33 7.62
CA TYR A 166 3.79 -6.22 6.73
C TYR A 166 5.13 -5.58 6.40
N ILE A 167 6.22 -6.24 6.75
CA ILE A 167 7.57 -5.83 6.38
C ILE A 167 7.93 -6.56 5.09
N GLY A 168 8.04 -5.83 4.00
CA GLY A 168 8.42 -6.37 2.69
C GLY A 168 9.86 -5.98 2.33
N GLN A 169 10.68 -6.96 1.96
CA GLN A 169 11.96 -6.68 1.31
C GLN A 169 11.70 -6.04 -0.04
N ILE A 170 12.32 -4.91 -0.32
CA ILE A 170 12.35 -4.33 -1.66
C ILE A 170 13.32 -5.16 -2.50
N VAL A 171 12.78 -5.91 -3.47
CA VAL A 171 13.55 -6.80 -4.34
C VAL A 171 13.87 -6.16 -5.68
N ASP A 172 13.12 -5.14 -6.07
CA ASP A 172 13.39 -4.29 -7.22
C ASP A 172 12.77 -2.90 -7.06
N ALA A 173 13.31 -1.89 -7.75
CA ALA A 173 12.78 -0.53 -7.78
C ALA A 173 13.06 0.12 -9.13
N TYR A 174 12.03 0.73 -9.74
CA TYR A 174 12.14 1.36 -11.05
C TYR A 174 11.10 2.47 -11.28
N ILE A 175 11.31 3.24 -12.35
CA ILE A 175 10.34 4.16 -12.91
C ILE A 175 9.82 3.60 -14.23
N ILE A 176 8.49 3.48 -14.36
CA ILE A 176 7.79 3.11 -15.61
C ILE A 176 7.78 4.35 -16.53
N LYS A 177 8.31 4.21 -17.73
CA LYS A 177 8.35 5.25 -18.77
C LYS A 177 7.37 5.00 -19.91
#